data_9b229c215faff9f9f0554abfadaa29f3
#
_entry.id   9b229c215faff9f9f0554abfadaa29f3
#
_cell.length_a   1.000
_cell.length_b   1.000
_cell.length_c   1.000
_cell.angle_alpha   90.00
_cell.angle_beta   90.00
_cell.angle_gamma   90.00
#
_symmetry.space_group_name_H-M   'P 1'
#
loop_
_entity.id
_entity.type
_entity.pdbx_description
1 polymer ?
#
loop_
_entity_poly.entity_id
_entity_poly.type
_entity_poly.pdbx_seq_one_letter_code
_entity_poly.pdbx_strand_id
1 'polypeptide(L)'
;MKRILLHLSFVLCAVMMASSCSSFMAIERGDYASSDSAFISYIKSENIPYTQNNHVDILNGAHVKFDSLLADIDRAKHHIHLEYFNFRNDSINKVLITALAKKAKEGVAVRAMFDAFGNMSNDRPLKKKDLEAIRRQGIEIVKFDPIVFPWINHVMSRDHRKIVVIDGKVGYIGGINVADYYLNGLEGIGEWRDMHSKVTGPAVNELQKIFLDMWEGETGERIEGMAYYPVHETEGGADIAVVDRWPRKTPKRMRRAYANAINSAKDSLVLINPYFMPMPVVRKAIEKAIDDGVKVSLVLSAKGDIPAMPDGVWRVGYQLMKRGAEVYMYTGGFNHSKVMCVDGKFCTIGSANLNSRSLIYDYEANIFVFGKEDTDELNGYIELDKQNSFRLTKEIYKERSCWRRFCGWLVCLITPLM
;
A
#
# COMPACT_ATOMS: atom_id res chain seq x y z
N MET A 1 -19.89 -37.45 -2.23
CA MET A 1 -19.06 -36.45 -2.90
C MET A 1 -19.09 -35.07 -2.21
N LYS A 2 -20.22 -34.36 -2.01
CA LYS A 2 -20.24 -33.03 -1.38
C LYS A 2 -19.62 -32.98 0.05
N ARG A 3 -19.83 -34.00 0.90
CA ARG A 3 -19.24 -34.06 2.25
C ARG A 3 -17.71 -34.28 2.23
N ILE A 4 -17.20 -35.05 1.28
CA ILE A 4 -15.75 -35.32 1.14
C ILE A 4 -15.04 -34.05 0.65
N LEU A 5 -15.62 -33.29 -0.29
CA LEU A 5 -15.10 -32.00 -0.75
C LEU A 5 -15.08 -30.95 0.38
N LEU A 6 -16.10 -30.95 1.26
CA LEU A 6 -16.13 -30.03 2.41
C LEU A 6 -15.05 -30.38 3.44
N HIS A 7 -14.76 -31.64 3.67
CA HIS A 7 -13.69 -32.08 4.58
C HIS A 7 -12.30 -31.84 4.00
N LEU A 8 -12.12 -32.04 2.68
CA LEU A 8 -10.87 -31.73 1.98
C LEU A 8 -10.57 -30.24 1.99
N SER A 9 -11.57 -29.35 1.81
CA SER A 9 -11.37 -27.91 1.92
C SER A 9 -11.06 -27.47 3.34
N PHE A 10 -11.67 -28.10 4.36
CA PHE A 10 -11.37 -27.80 5.77
C PHE A 10 -9.95 -28.26 6.17
N VAL A 11 -9.51 -29.42 5.70
CA VAL A 11 -8.14 -29.94 5.92
C VAL A 11 -7.12 -29.08 5.17
N LEU A 12 -7.42 -28.64 3.94
CA LEU A 12 -6.54 -27.76 3.16
C LEU A 12 -6.39 -26.38 3.82
N CYS A 13 -7.47 -25.82 4.36
CA CYS A 13 -7.44 -24.59 5.15
C CYS A 13 -6.65 -24.76 6.46
N ALA A 14 -6.80 -25.89 7.15
CA ALA A 14 -6.06 -26.18 8.38
C ALA A 14 -4.56 -26.38 8.12
N VAL A 15 -4.18 -27.04 7.01
CA VAL A 15 -2.78 -27.22 6.59
C VAL A 15 -2.16 -25.89 6.16
N MET A 16 -2.90 -25.02 5.46
CA MET A 16 -2.42 -23.67 5.12
C MET A 16 -2.26 -22.78 6.36
N MET A 17 -3.11 -22.92 7.36
CA MET A 17 -2.95 -22.21 8.64
C MET A 17 -1.74 -22.68 9.44
N ALA A 18 -1.44 -23.98 9.42
CA ALA A 18 -0.28 -24.57 10.11
C ALA A 18 1.07 -24.17 9.47
N SER A 19 1.10 -23.96 8.15
CA SER A 19 2.34 -23.60 7.42
C SER A 19 2.74 -22.13 7.55
N SER A 20 1.92 -21.26 8.15
CA SER A 20 2.21 -19.83 8.30
C SER A 20 3.05 -19.47 9.54
N CYS A 21 3.32 -20.40 10.43
CA CYS A 21 4.19 -20.24 11.59
C CYS A 21 5.66 -20.41 11.24
N SER A 22 6.23 -19.54 10.40
CA SER A 22 7.68 -19.44 10.37
C SER A 22 8.13 -18.52 11.49
N SER A 23 8.80 -19.07 12.50
CA SER A 23 9.54 -18.28 13.47
C SER A 23 10.55 -17.40 12.73
N PHE A 24 10.44 -16.09 12.84
CA PHE A 24 11.52 -15.17 12.51
C PHE A 24 11.93 -14.48 13.79
N MET A 25 13.23 -14.17 13.92
CA MET A 25 13.70 -13.41 15.07
C MET A 25 13.18 -11.97 14.92
N ALA A 26 12.40 -11.53 15.88
CA ALA A 26 11.97 -10.15 16.00
C ALA A 26 13.10 -9.34 16.68
N ILE A 27 13.16 -8.04 16.38
CA ILE A 27 14.04 -7.12 17.08
C ILE A 27 13.66 -7.09 18.57
N GLU A 28 14.65 -7.25 19.45
CA GLU A 28 14.47 -7.05 20.89
C GLU A 28 14.60 -5.55 21.22
N ARG A 29 13.59 -5.00 21.91
CA ARG A 29 13.50 -3.54 22.15
C ARG A 29 14.64 -2.99 23.01
N GLY A 30 15.24 -3.80 23.85
CA GLY A 30 16.34 -3.40 24.74
C GLY A 30 17.68 -3.23 24.05
N ASP A 31 17.85 -3.82 22.87
CA ASP A 31 19.17 -3.96 22.22
C ASP A 31 19.66 -2.69 21.54
N TYR A 32 18.78 -1.70 21.30
CA TYR A 32 19.10 -0.50 20.53
C TYR A 32 18.71 0.78 21.29
N ALA A 33 19.49 1.85 21.04
CA ALA A 33 19.26 3.15 21.68
C ALA A 33 17.90 3.77 21.27
N SER A 34 17.47 3.57 20.02
CA SER A 34 16.24 4.15 19.48
C SER A 34 15.54 3.18 18.53
N SER A 35 14.24 3.44 18.23
CA SER A 35 13.44 2.61 17.33
C SER A 35 13.94 2.63 15.89
N ASP A 36 14.33 3.79 15.38
CA ASP A 36 14.91 3.94 14.05
C ASP A 36 16.23 3.16 13.91
N SER A 37 17.17 3.27 14.87
CA SER A 37 18.41 2.50 14.82
C SER A 37 18.16 0.98 14.83
N ALA A 38 17.19 0.52 15.61
CA ALA A 38 16.77 -0.88 15.65
C ALA A 38 16.23 -1.33 14.29
N PHE A 39 15.34 -0.55 13.69
CA PHE A 39 14.71 -0.91 12.43
C PHE A 39 15.69 -0.78 11.25
N ILE A 40 16.56 0.23 11.21
CA ILE A 40 17.65 0.35 10.22
C ILE A 40 18.59 -0.87 10.28
N SER A 41 18.92 -1.34 11.46
CA SER A 41 19.73 -2.56 11.62
C SER A 41 19.06 -3.77 10.99
N TYR A 42 17.75 -3.94 11.20
CA TYR A 42 16.95 -4.98 10.55
C TYR A 42 16.94 -4.83 9.02
N ILE A 43 16.68 -3.61 8.50
CA ILE A 43 16.67 -3.32 7.06
C ILE A 43 17.99 -3.76 6.41
N LYS A 44 19.12 -3.38 7.02
CA LYS A 44 20.46 -3.75 6.53
C LYS A 44 20.72 -5.25 6.61
N SER A 45 20.29 -5.92 7.68
CA SER A 45 20.49 -7.37 7.87
C SER A 45 19.72 -8.24 6.86
N GLU A 46 18.57 -7.75 6.38
CA GLU A 46 17.74 -8.44 5.37
C GLU A 46 18.07 -8.00 3.93
N ASN A 47 19.14 -7.20 3.73
CA ASN A 47 19.52 -6.63 2.43
C ASN A 47 18.35 -5.92 1.72
N ILE A 48 17.56 -5.19 2.49
CA ILE A 48 16.50 -4.33 1.94
C ILE A 48 17.17 -3.07 1.41
N PRO A 49 16.84 -2.60 0.19
CA PRO A 49 17.40 -1.37 -0.35
C PRO A 49 17.21 -0.19 0.61
N TYR A 50 18.31 0.44 0.96
CA TYR A 50 18.37 1.59 1.88
C TYR A 50 19.29 2.65 1.27
N THR A 51 18.75 3.83 1.09
CA THR A 51 19.43 4.97 0.44
C THR A 51 19.37 6.20 1.32
N GLN A 52 20.35 7.06 1.18
CA GLN A 52 20.48 8.33 1.92
C GLN A 52 20.35 9.52 0.97
N ASN A 53 20.17 10.70 1.51
CA ASN A 53 20.09 11.95 0.74
C ASN A 53 18.89 12.01 -0.21
N ASN A 54 17.74 11.55 0.24
CA ASN A 54 16.50 11.68 -0.51
C ASN A 54 15.67 12.87 0.02
N HIS A 55 14.72 13.31 -0.79
CA HIS A 55 13.66 14.23 -0.40
C HIS A 55 12.30 13.58 -0.63
N VAL A 56 11.36 13.81 0.29
CA VAL A 56 10.01 13.25 0.23
C VAL A 56 8.99 14.37 0.41
N ASP A 57 8.08 14.52 -0.54
CA ASP A 57 6.87 15.33 -0.37
C ASP A 57 5.69 14.38 -0.05
N ILE A 58 5.00 14.61 1.06
CA ILE A 58 3.80 13.85 1.41
C ILE A 58 2.59 14.48 0.72
N LEU A 59 2.01 13.75 -0.22
CA LEU A 59 0.88 14.22 -1.03
C LEU A 59 -0.44 13.83 -0.34
N ASN A 60 -0.97 14.78 0.40
CA ASN A 60 -2.16 14.60 1.21
C ASN A 60 -3.44 14.72 0.38
N GLY A 61 -3.81 13.62 -0.31
CA GLY A 61 -5.01 13.53 -1.13
C GLY A 61 -4.74 13.51 -2.65
N ALA A 62 -5.77 13.12 -3.39
CA ALA A 62 -5.64 12.87 -4.81
C ALA A 62 -5.47 14.15 -5.64
N HIS A 63 -6.07 15.28 -5.25
CA HIS A 63 -5.90 16.57 -5.95
C HIS A 63 -4.43 16.95 -5.96
N VAL A 64 -3.79 17.03 -4.78
CA VAL A 64 -2.37 17.39 -4.64
C VAL A 64 -1.49 16.42 -5.43
N LYS A 65 -1.81 15.11 -5.35
CA LYS A 65 -1.04 14.07 -6.07
C LYS A 65 -1.14 14.23 -7.59
N PHE A 66 -2.33 14.45 -8.15
CA PHE A 66 -2.48 14.56 -9.61
C PHE A 66 -1.96 15.87 -10.14
N ASP A 67 -2.11 16.99 -9.43
CA ASP A 67 -1.51 18.28 -9.81
C ASP A 67 0.02 18.18 -9.87
N SER A 68 0.64 17.60 -8.84
CA SER A 68 2.08 17.36 -8.80
C SER A 68 2.54 16.44 -9.94
N LEU A 69 1.84 15.31 -10.13
CA LEU A 69 2.18 14.32 -11.16
C LEU A 69 2.08 14.90 -12.57
N LEU A 70 1.01 15.64 -12.88
CA LEU A 70 0.83 16.24 -14.21
C LEU A 70 1.89 17.31 -14.50
N ALA A 71 2.28 18.09 -13.48
CA ALA A 71 3.37 19.05 -13.60
C ALA A 71 4.73 18.37 -13.85
N ASP A 72 5.02 17.24 -13.22
CA ASP A 72 6.25 16.48 -13.47
C ASP A 72 6.22 15.76 -14.81
N ILE A 73 5.09 15.24 -15.26
CA ILE A 73 4.91 14.68 -16.60
C ILE A 73 5.21 15.74 -17.66
N ASP A 74 4.73 16.98 -17.51
CA ASP A 74 5.00 18.05 -18.48
C ASP A 74 6.50 18.37 -18.60
N ARG A 75 7.28 18.19 -17.53
CA ARG A 75 8.74 18.39 -17.52
C ARG A 75 9.57 17.20 -18.00
N ALA A 76 8.97 16.02 -18.16
CA ALA A 76 9.66 14.80 -18.58
C ALA A 76 10.38 14.94 -19.91
N LYS A 77 11.59 14.35 -20.03
CA LYS A 77 12.46 14.46 -21.22
C LYS A 77 12.91 13.13 -21.79
N HIS A 78 12.98 12.07 -20.99
CA HIS A 78 13.50 10.77 -21.45
C HIS A 78 12.45 9.67 -21.36
N HIS A 79 11.86 9.44 -20.18
CA HIS A 79 10.88 8.37 -19.99
C HIS A 79 9.89 8.65 -18.88
N ILE A 80 8.70 8.04 -19.01
CA ILE A 80 7.65 8.02 -17.97
C ILE A 80 7.18 6.58 -17.84
N HIS A 81 7.35 6.00 -16.67
CA HIS A 81 6.91 4.65 -16.31
C HIS A 81 5.81 4.71 -15.28
N LEU A 82 4.71 3.99 -15.51
CA LEU A 82 3.54 3.97 -14.63
C LEU A 82 3.12 2.53 -14.34
N GLU A 83 2.96 2.20 -13.08
CA GLU A 83 2.48 0.91 -12.57
C GLU A 83 1.32 1.16 -11.60
N TYR A 84 0.12 0.63 -11.91
CA TYR A 84 -1.06 0.83 -11.09
C TYR A 84 -1.92 -0.43 -10.99
N PHE A 85 -2.59 -0.61 -9.86
CA PHE A 85 -3.61 -1.65 -9.74
C PHE A 85 -4.85 -1.33 -10.56
N ASN A 86 -5.32 -0.08 -10.52
CA ASN A 86 -6.55 0.34 -11.18
C ASN A 86 -6.33 1.58 -12.07
N PHE A 87 -6.68 1.41 -13.35
CA PHE A 87 -6.74 2.47 -14.36
C PHE A 87 -8.20 2.56 -14.83
N ARG A 88 -9.01 3.36 -14.16
CA ARG A 88 -10.42 3.47 -14.48
C ARG A 88 -10.64 4.36 -15.72
N ASN A 89 -11.57 3.98 -16.61
CA ASN A 89 -11.90 4.75 -17.81
C ASN A 89 -12.83 5.92 -17.46
N ASP A 90 -12.30 6.93 -16.83
CA ASP A 90 -13.01 8.11 -16.33
C ASP A 90 -12.25 9.43 -16.62
N SER A 91 -12.62 10.53 -15.98
CA SER A 91 -12.13 11.86 -16.34
C SER A 91 -10.65 12.03 -16.03
N ILE A 92 -10.20 11.63 -14.84
CA ILE A 92 -8.79 11.77 -14.46
C ILE A 92 -7.86 10.91 -15.33
N ASN A 93 -8.31 9.72 -15.71
CA ASN A 93 -7.57 8.88 -16.64
C ASN A 93 -7.43 9.57 -18.01
N LYS A 94 -8.49 10.19 -18.53
CA LYS A 94 -8.42 10.92 -19.82
C LYS A 94 -7.43 12.09 -19.75
N VAL A 95 -7.44 12.84 -18.65
CA VAL A 95 -6.47 13.93 -18.41
C VAL A 95 -5.06 13.38 -18.41
N LEU A 96 -4.81 12.31 -17.65
CA LEU A 96 -3.51 11.67 -17.56
C LEU A 96 -3.03 11.14 -18.93
N ILE A 97 -3.87 10.38 -19.64
CA ILE A 97 -3.53 9.86 -20.99
C ILE A 97 -3.26 11.00 -21.98
N THR A 98 -3.98 12.12 -21.90
CA THR A 98 -3.73 13.29 -22.74
C THR A 98 -2.34 13.89 -22.50
N ALA A 99 -1.95 14.04 -21.22
CA ALA A 99 -0.62 14.52 -20.86
C ALA A 99 0.49 13.55 -21.32
N LEU A 100 0.30 12.26 -21.11
CA LEU A 100 1.24 11.22 -21.55
C LEU A 100 1.37 11.18 -23.06
N ALA A 101 0.27 11.28 -23.81
CA ALA A 101 0.27 11.31 -25.28
C ALA A 101 0.99 12.56 -25.84
N LYS A 102 0.87 13.70 -25.18
CA LYS A 102 1.65 14.90 -25.51
C LYS A 102 3.16 14.59 -25.42
N LYS A 103 3.61 13.99 -24.31
CA LYS A 103 5.02 13.64 -24.10
C LYS A 103 5.52 12.55 -25.04
N ALA A 104 4.70 11.54 -25.36
CA ALA A 104 5.05 10.54 -26.34
C ALA A 104 5.30 11.15 -27.74
N LYS A 105 4.48 12.14 -28.16
CA LYS A 105 4.70 12.90 -29.41
C LYS A 105 5.97 13.74 -29.38
N GLU A 106 6.43 14.16 -28.21
CA GLU A 106 7.70 14.87 -28.01
C GLU A 106 8.92 13.92 -28.00
N GLY A 107 8.69 12.60 -28.15
CA GLY A 107 9.76 11.59 -28.18
C GLY A 107 10.10 10.98 -26.83
N VAL A 108 9.34 11.28 -25.76
CA VAL A 108 9.51 10.66 -24.46
C VAL A 108 8.97 9.22 -24.50
N ALA A 109 9.74 8.25 -24.01
CA ALA A 109 9.30 6.86 -23.90
C ALA A 109 8.26 6.71 -22.77
N VAL A 110 7.02 6.41 -23.12
CA VAL A 110 5.91 6.29 -22.15
C VAL A 110 5.46 4.84 -22.05
N ARG A 111 5.68 4.24 -20.87
CA ARG A 111 5.27 2.85 -20.56
C ARG A 111 4.33 2.81 -19.37
N ALA A 112 3.19 2.16 -19.54
CA ALA A 112 2.18 2.02 -18.51
C ALA A 112 1.79 0.55 -18.34
N MET A 113 1.71 0.11 -17.09
CA MET A 113 1.22 -1.21 -16.73
C MET A 113 0.12 -1.10 -15.70
N PHE A 114 -0.90 -1.93 -15.80
CA PHE A 114 -1.97 -2.00 -14.82
C PHE A 114 -2.47 -3.42 -14.64
N ASP A 115 -2.96 -3.71 -13.44
CA ASP A 115 -3.42 -5.05 -13.08
C ASP A 115 -4.69 -5.44 -13.84
N ALA A 116 -4.71 -6.66 -14.41
CA ALA A 116 -5.85 -7.13 -15.18
C ALA A 116 -7.10 -7.35 -14.32
N PHE A 117 -6.94 -7.84 -13.06
CA PHE A 117 -8.04 -8.02 -12.12
C PHE A 117 -8.53 -6.67 -11.60
N GLY A 118 -7.62 -5.75 -11.25
CA GLY A 118 -7.96 -4.39 -10.85
C GLY A 118 -8.78 -3.67 -11.92
N ASN A 119 -8.41 -3.84 -13.20
CA ASN A 119 -9.20 -3.29 -14.31
C ASN A 119 -10.56 -3.99 -14.45
N MET A 120 -10.61 -5.32 -14.34
CA MET A 120 -11.85 -6.08 -14.54
C MET A 120 -12.86 -5.85 -13.40
N SER A 121 -12.39 -5.66 -12.19
CA SER A 121 -13.22 -5.51 -10.99
C SER A 121 -13.84 -4.13 -10.84
N ASN A 122 -13.44 -3.13 -11.64
CA ASN A 122 -14.03 -1.80 -11.59
C ASN A 122 -15.25 -1.67 -12.53
N ASP A 123 -16.12 -0.71 -12.26
CA ASP A 123 -17.35 -0.47 -13.03
C ASP A 123 -17.10 0.24 -14.38
N ARG A 124 -15.93 0.83 -14.60
CA ARG A 124 -15.51 1.50 -15.84
C ARG A 124 -14.16 0.98 -16.33
N PRO A 125 -14.05 -0.32 -16.72
CA PRO A 125 -12.78 -0.89 -17.15
C PRO A 125 -12.33 -0.34 -18.50
N LEU A 126 -11.00 -0.24 -18.69
CA LEU A 126 -10.42 -0.04 -20.00
C LEU A 126 -10.65 -1.30 -20.86
N LYS A 127 -11.37 -1.14 -21.96
CA LYS A 127 -11.66 -2.21 -22.92
C LYS A 127 -10.55 -2.28 -23.98
N LYS A 128 -10.53 -3.36 -24.78
CA LYS A 128 -9.55 -3.55 -25.85
C LYS A 128 -9.46 -2.35 -26.79
N LYS A 129 -10.61 -1.79 -27.21
CA LYS A 129 -10.66 -0.60 -28.06
C LYS A 129 -10.01 0.65 -27.44
N ASP A 130 -10.15 0.80 -26.12
CA ASP A 130 -9.58 1.93 -25.38
C ASP A 130 -8.06 1.80 -25.32
N LEU A 131 -7.55 0.59 -25.05
CA LEU A 131 -6.11 0.30 -25.06
C LEU A 131 -5.48 0.49 -26.44
N GLU A 132 -6.19 0.05 -27.51
CA GLU A 132 -5.74 0.29 -28.90
C GLU A 132 -5.67 1.79 -29.23
N ALA A 133 -6.66 2.57 -28.73
CA ALA A 133 -6.67 4.01 -28.91
C ALA A 133 -5.51 4.70 -28.14
N ILE A 134 -5.18 4.23 -26.94
CA ILE A 134 -4.04 4.72 -26.16
C ILE A 134 -2.72 4.38 -26.87
N ARG A 135 -2.54 3.15 -27.34
CA ARG A 135 -1.32 2.73 -28.06
C ARG A 135 -1.09 3.53 -29.34
N ARG A 136 -2.17 3.86 -30.09
CA ARG A 136 -2.04 4.72 -31.28
C ARG A 136 -1.55 6.14 -30.98
N GLN A 137 -1.57 6.56 -29.71
CA GLN A 137 -1.03 7.84 -29.27
C GLN A 137 0.46 7.76 -28.86
N GLY A 138 1.11 6.61 -29.08
CA GLY A 138 2.52 6.40 -28.76
C GLY A 138 2.80 5.94 -27.34
N ILE A 139 1.77 5.53 -26.58
CA ILE A 139 1.91 5.03 -25.22
C ILE A 139 1.95 3.49 -25.24
N GLU A 140 3.02 2.90 -24.76
CA GLU A 140 3.11 1.46 -24.53
C GLU A 140 2.31 1.11 -23.27
N ILE A 141 1.13 0.50 -23.42
CA ILE A 141 0.27 0.12 -22.29
C ILE A 141 -0.03 -1.37 -22.32
N VAL A 142 0.22 -2.04 -21.20
CA VAL A 142 0.00 -3.48 -21.01
C VAL A 142 -0.85 -3.79 -19.78
N LYS A 143 -1.50 -4.95 -19.81
CA LYS A 143 -2.18 -5.51 -18.64
C LYS A 143 -1.26 -6.49 -17.96
N PHE A 144 -1.01 -6.30 -16.68
CA PHE A 144 -0.29 -7.27 -15.87
C PHE A 144 -1.16 -8.50 -15.63
N ASP A 145 -0.59 -9.67 -15.89
CA ASP A 145 -1.13 -11.01 -15.65
C ASP A 145 -2.61 -11.14 -16.08
N PRO A 146 -2.89 -11.14 -17.40
CA PRO A 146 -4.24 -11.29 -17.93
C PRO A 146 -4.92 -12.56 -17.40
N ILE A 147 -6.19 -12.44 -16.98
CA ILE A 147 -6.96 -13.56 -16.48
C ILE A 147 -7.44 -14.41 -17.63
N VAL A 148 -6.79 -15.55 -17.84
CA VAL A 148 -7.12 -16.54 -18.88
C VAL A 148 -7.42 -17.89 -18.24
N PHE A 149 -8.12 -18.76 -18.95
CA PHE A 149 -8.37 -20.12 -18.46
C PHE A 149 -7.07 -20.96 -18.49
N PRO A 150 -6.75 -21.70 -17.43
CA PRO A 150 -7.46 -21.84 -16.15
C PRO A 150 -7.16 -20.68 -15.19
N TRP A 151 -8.09 -19.75 -15.04
CA TRP A 151 -8.00 -18.51 -14.28
C TRP A 151 -7.56 -18.66 -12.81
N ILE A 152 -7.69 -19.86 -12.24
CA ILE A 152 -7.35 -20.14 -10.84
C ILE A 152 -5.89 -19.78 -10.48
N ASN A 153 -4.99 -19.83 -11.45
CA ASN A 153 -3.56 -19.50 -11.26
C ASN A 153 -3.27 -18.01 -11.29
N HIS A 154 -4.22 -17.19 -11.77
CA HIS A 154 -4.06 -15.77 -12.03
C HIS A 154 -4.86 -14.86 -11.08
N VAL A 155 -5.68 -15.43 -10.18
CA VAL A 155 -6.56 -14.63 -9.30
C VAL A 155 -5.85 -14.17 -8.03
N MET A 156 -4.86 -14.92 -7.53
CA MET A 156 -4.33 -14.72 -6.18
C MET A 156 -3.23 -13.66 -6.10
N SER A 157 -2.28 -13.64 -7.02
CA SER A 157 -1.11 -12.75 -6.94
C SER A 157 -1.28 -11.57 -7.89
N ARG A 158 -1.86 -10.48 -7.38
CA ARG A 158 -2.16 -9.28 -8.18
C ARG A 158 -1.15 -8.17 -7.92
N ASP A 159 -0.93 -7.33 -8.93
CA ASP A 159 -0.09 -6.15 -8.78
C ASP A 159 -0.88 -5.01 -8.14
N HIS A 160 -0.64 -4.83 -6.84
CA HIS A 160 -1.34 -3.80 -6.05
C HIS A 160 -0.49 -2.54 -5.83
N ARG A 161 0.67 -2.43 -6.48
CA ARG A 161 1.53 -1.25 -6.42
C ARG A 161 0.92 -0.05 -7.16
N LYS A 162 1.35 1.14 -6.80
CA LYS A 162 1.06 2.40 -7.47
C LYS A 162 2.34 3.18 -7.50
N ILE A 163 3.10 3.00 -8.58
CA ILE A 163 4.43 3.59 -8.77
C ILE A 163 4.44 4.39 -10.07
N VAL A 164 5.02 5.57 -10.04
CA VAL A 164 5.40 6.31 -11.25
C VAL A 164 6.85 6.71 -11.13
N VAL A 165 7.60 6.56 -12.22
CA VAL A 165 8.98 7.06 -12.32
C VAL A 165 9.11 7.93 -13.56
N ILE A 166 9.66 9.12 -13.39
CA ILE A 166 9.86 10.09 -14.45
C ILE A 166 11.36 10.39 -14.55
N ASP A 167 11.93 10.13 -15.73
CA ASP A 167 13.35 10.36 -16.07
C ASP A 167 14.36 9.70 -15.11
N GLY A 168 13.92 8.71 -14.32
CA GLY A 168 14.71 8.12 -13.22
C GLY A 168 15.00 9.10 -12.07
N LYS A 169 14.44 10.31 -12.08
CA LYS A 169 14.73 11.40 -11.14
C LYS A 169 13.63 11.65 -10.13
N VAL A 170 12.38 11.45 -10.54
CA VAL A 170 11.21 11.65 -9.69
C VAL A 170 10.44 10.36 -9.60
N GLY A 171 10.14 9.93 -8.39
CA GLY A 171 9.33 8.76 -8.09
C GLY A 171 8.04 9.13 -7.37
N TYR A 172 6.96 8.42 -7.64
CA TYR A 172 5.71 8.49 -6.90
C TYR A 172 5.38 7.11 -6.36
N ILE A 173 4.97 7.02 -5.10
CA ILE A 173 4.55 5.77 -4.47
C ILE A 173 3.50 6.04 -3.38
N GLY A 174 2.46 5.20 -3.27
CA GLY A 174 1.43 5.36 -2.25
C GLY A 174 0.17 4.55 -2.52
N GLY A 175 -0.98 5.00 -1.98
CA GLY A 175 -2.25 4.28 -2.04
C GLY A 175 -3.16 4.67 -3.23
N ILE A 176 -2.97 5.85 -3.83
CA ILE A 176 -3.92 6.48 -4.78
C ILE A 176 -3.82 5.86 -6.18
N ASN A 177 -4.90 5.24 -6.65
CA ASN A 177 -5.04 4.77 -8.05
C ASN A 177 -5.47 5.89 -9.01
N VAL A 178 -5.62 5.54 -10.29
CA VAL A 178 -6.14 6.44 -11.33
C VAL A 178 -7.66 6.24 -11.45
N ALA A 179 -8.41 6.99 -10.65
CA ALA A 179 -9.87 6.94 -10.65
C ALA A 179 -10.48 8.22 -10.07
N ASP A 180 -11.58 8.70 -10.67
CA ASP A 180 -12.28 9.93 -10.28
C ASP A 180 -12.78 9.90 -8.83
N TYR A 181 -13.09 8.73 -8.26
CA TYR A 181 -13.60 8.66 -6.90
C TYR A 181 -12.56 9.04 -5.83
N TYR A 182 -11.27 9.03 -6.14
CA TYR A 182 -10.24 9.61 -5.27
C TYR A 182 -10.32 11.13 -5.17
N LEU A 183 -10.87 11.78 -6.23
CA LEU A 183 -11.03 13.24 -6.29
C LEU A 183 -12.40 13.68 -5.78
N ASN A 184 -13.45 12.94 -6.11
CA ASN A 184 -14.84 13.37 -5.95
C ASN A 184 -15.59 12.56 -4.87
N GLY A 185 -14.95 11.56 -4.26
CA GLY A 185 -15.62 10.61 -3.39
C GLY A 185 -16.47 9.59 -4.17
N LEU A 186 -17.17 8.74 -3.43
CA LEU A 186 -18.06 7.71 -3.96
C LEU A 186 -19.42 7.83 -3.31
N GLU A 187 -20.48 7.78 -4.13
CA GLU A 187 -21.87 7.84 -3.65
C GLU A 187 -22.13 6.75 -2.58
N GLY A 188 -22.79 7.12 -1.50
CA GLY A 188 -23.08 6.24 -0.35
C GLY A 188 -21.91 6.02 0.61
N ILE A 189 -20.67 6.32 0.21
CA ILE A 189 -19.47 6.19 1.06
C ILE A 189 -19.02 7.58 1.54
N GLY A 190 -18.97 8.57 0.67
CA GLY A 190 -18.46 9.91 0.92
C GLY A 190 -17.07 10.11 0.32
N GLU A 191 -16.23 10.94 0.97
CA GLU A 191 -14.87 11.18 0.56
C GLU A 191 -14.05 9.89 0.51
N TRP A 192 -13.17 9.78 -0.50
CA TRP A 192 -12.17 8.71 -0.60
C TRP A 192 -10.80 9.26 -0.26
N ARG A 193 -10.51 9.25 1.02
CA ARG A 193 -9.29 9.79 1.60
C ARG A 193 -8.12 8.84 1.39
N ASP A 194 -7.01 9.28 0.81
CA ASP A 194 -5.79 8.49 0.69
C ASP A 194 -4.55 9.40 0.64
N MET A 195 -3.37 8.83 0.87
CA MET A 195 -2.08 9.51 0.84
C MET A 195 -1.15 8.89 -0.19
N HIS A 196 -0.26 9.70 -0.72
CA HIS A 196 0.78 9.33 -1.66
C HIS A 196 2.07 10.06 -1.28
N SER A 197 3.19 9.69 -1.87
CA SER A 197 4.44 10.43 -1.74
C SER A 197 5.07 10.66 -3.10
N LYS A 198 5.76 11.79 -3.21
CA LYS A 198 6.71 12.09 -4.27
C LYS A 198 8.10 12.01 -3.66
N VAL A 199 9.01 11.36 -4.36
CA VAL A 199 10.38 11.09 -3.91
C VAL A 199 11.35 11.59 -4.96
N THR A 200 12.40 12.29 -4.54
CA THR A 200 13.59 12.53 -5.36
C THR A 200 14.83 12.01 -4.63
N GLY A 201 15.91 11.75 -5.38
CA GLY A 201 17.11 11.16 -4.82
C GLY A 201 17.29 9.66 -5.13
N PRO A 202 18.30 9.02 -4.53
CA PRO A 202 18.71 7.66 -4.89
C PRO A 202 17.63 6.57 -4.74
N ALA A 203 16.61 6.78 -3.87
CA ALA A 203 15.50 5.83 -3.71
C ALA A 203 14.67 5.67 -5.00
N VAL A 204 14.69 6.65 -5.90
CA VAL A 204 13.99 6.58 -7.19
C VAL A 204 14.54 5.44 -8.05
N ASN A 205 15.84 5.15 -7.97
CA ASN A 205 16.45 4.03 -8.68
C ASN A 205 15.86 2.68 -8.26
N GLU A 206 15.47 2.53 -6.99
CA GLU A 206 14.83 1.30 -6.51
C GLU A 206 13.39 1.19 -7.01
N LEU A 207 12.64 2.31 -7.07
CA LEU A 207 11.31 2.33 -7.68
C LEU A 207 11.37 2.04 -9.19
N GLN A 208 12.36 2.59 -9.88
CA GLN A 208 12.64 2.31 -11.29
C GLN A 208 12.93 0.83 -11.53
N LYS A 209 13.75 0.23 -10.67
CA LYS A 209 14.08 -1.20 -10.74
C LYS A 209 12.83 -2.07 -10.55
N ILE A 210 11.97 -1.74 -9.60
CA ILE A 210 10.71 -2.46 -9.38
C ILE A 210 9.87 -2.45 -10.66
N PHE A 211 9.67 -1.28 -11.27
CA PHE A 211 8.92 -1.17 -12.52
C PHE A 211 9.55 -1.98 -13.66
N LEU A 212 10.86 -1.84 -13.88
CA LEU A 212 11.54 -2.51 -15.00
C LEU A 212 11.56 -4.03 -14.84
N ASP A 213 11.75 -4.54 -13.61
CA ASP A 213 11.66 -5.98 -13.32
C ASP A 213 10.24 -6.53 -13.63
N MET A 214 9.19 -5.74 -13.36
CA MET A 214 7.80 -6.12 -13.66
C MET A 214 7.51 -6.04 -15.15
N TRP A 215 8.01 -4.98 -15.82
CA TRP A 215 7.86 -4.80 -17.26
C TRP A 215 8.52 -5.94 -18.06
N GLU A 216 9.77 -6.28 -17.74
CA GLU A 216 10.48 -7.41 -18.34
C GLU A 216 9.71 -8.73 -18.09
N GLY A 217 9.23 -8.93 -16.87
CA GLY A 217 8.47 -10.15 -16.52
C GLY A 217 7.16 -10.32 -17.30
N GLU A 218 6.47 -9.22 -17.63
CA GLU A 218 5.19 -9.26 -18.35
C GLU A 218 5.36 -9.22 -19.87
N THR A 219 6.34 -8.45 -20.40
CA THR A 219 6.50 -8.20 -21.83
C THR A 219 7.63 -9.01 -22.48
N GLY A 220 8.58 -9.49 -21.68
CA GLY A 220 9.84 -10.06 -22.16
C GLY A 220 10.84 -9.00 -22.66
N GLU A 221 10.48 -7.72 -22.65
CA GLU A 221 11.36 -6.63 -23.07
C GLU A 221 12.27 -6.21 -21.90
N ARG A 222 13.57 -6.39 -22.07
CA ARG A 222 14.57 -5.93 -21.12
C ARG A 222 15.03 -4.51 -21.49
N ILE A 223 14.80 -3.59 -20.57
CA ILE A 223 15.17 -2.18 -20.72
C ILE A 223 16.37 -1.89 -19.84
N GLU A 224 17.46 -1.44 -20.47
CA GLU A 224 18.73 -1.15 -19.81
C GLU A 224 19.27 0.22 -20.21
N GLY A 225 20.19 0.73 -19.43
CA GLY A 225 20.93 1.96 -19.73
C GLY A 225 20.94 2.95 -18.57
N MET A 226 22.03 3.73 -18.52
CA MET A 226 22.24 4.70 -17.44
C MET A 226 21.20 5.83 -17.40
N ALA A 227 20.52 6.08 -18.52
CA ALA A 227 19.45 7.08 -18.55
C ALA A 227 18.23 6.72 -17.68
N TYR A 228 18.06 5.43 -17.36
CA TYR A 228 17.02 4.95 -16.44
C TYR A 228 17.45 5.01 -14.98
N TYR A 229 18.75 5.09 -14.73
CA TYR A 229 19.38 5.12 -13.40
C TYR A 229 20.40 6.26 -13.31
N PRO A 230 19.92 7.51 -13.39
CA PRO A 230 20.83 8.66 -13.29
C PRO A 230 21.52 8.70 -11.94
N VAL A 231 22.68 9.32 -11.89
CA VAL A 231 23.31 9.70 -10.62
C VAL A 231 22.50 10.84 -10.02
N HIS A 232 22.11 10.69 -8.77
CA HIS A 232 21.40 11.72 -8.04
C HIS A 232 22.39 12.62 -7.31
N GLU A 233 22.22 13.90 -7.45
CA GLU A 233 22.84 14.88 -6.56
C GLU A 233 22.20 14.77 -5.17
N THR A 234 22.81 15.34 -4.14
CA THR A 234 22.24 15.36 -2.79
C THR A 234 20.99 16.25 -2.80
N GLU A 235 19.82 15.62 -2.66
CA GLU A 235 18.52 16.30 -2.77
C GLU A 235 17.98 16.71 -1.40
N GLY A 236 18.25 15.93 -0.35
CA GLY A 236 17.67 16.16 0.96
C GLY A 236 18.32 15.36 2.08
N GLY A 237 17.74 15.43 3.29
CA GLY A 237 18.24 14.77 4.50
C GLY A 237 17.55 13.46 4.87
N ALA A 238 16.57 12.98 4.09
CA ALA A 238 15.84 11.76 4.41
C ALA A 238 16.59 10.51 3.98
N ASP A 239 16.66 9.53 4.87
CA ASP A 239 17.06 8.17 4.54
C ASP A 239 15.80 7.36 4.22
N ILE A 240 15.87 6.53 3.17
CA ILE A 240 14.71 5.76 2.71
C ILE A 240 15.07 4.29 2.56
N ALA A 241 14.24 3.41 3.13
CA ALA A 241 14.23 1.99 2.77
C ALA A 241 13.06 1.71 1.84
N VAL A 242 13.32 1.07 0.70
CA VAL A 242 12.29 0.64 -0.23
C VAL A 242 11.99 -0.83 0.01
N VAL A 243 10.83 -1.10 0.57
CA VAL A 243 10.37 -2.46 0.87
C VAL A 243 9.40 -2.90 -0.19
N ASP A 244 9.84 -3.77 -1.09
CA ASP A 244 8.97 -4.41 -2.06
C ASP A 244 8.58 -5.82 -1.62
N ARG A 245 7.39 -6.22 -1.96
CA ARG A 245 6.94 -7.59 -1.87
C ARG A 245 6.71 -8.15 -3.26
N TRP A 246 7.45 -9.19 -3.59
CA TRP A 246 7.28 -10.00 -4.77
C TRP A 246 6.88 -11.42 -4.34
N PRO A 247 5.69 -11.93 -4.71
CA PRO A 247 5.16 -13.20 -4.18
C PRO A 247 6.13 -14.37 -4.20
N ARG A 248 6.98 -14.45 -5.22
CA ARG A 248 7.96 -15.54 -5.39
C ARG A 248 9.37 -15.19 -4.91
N LYS A 249 9.83 -13.91 -5.13
CA LYS A 249 11.20 -13.50 -4.82
C LYS A 249 11.37 -13.07 -3.35
N THR A 250 10.41 -12.28 -2.81
CA THR A 250 10.48 -11.70 -1.46
C THR A 250 9.20 -11.94 -0.63
N PRO A 251 8.71 -13.21 -0.54
CA PRO A 251 7.34 -13.51 -0.07
C PRO A 251 7.05 -13.09 1.38
N LYS A 252 8.09 -12.91 2.20
CA LYS A 252 7.94 -12.58 3.62
C LYS A 252 8.37 -11.15 3.96
N ARG A 253 9.00 -10.41 3.02
CA ARG A 253 9.69 -9.15 3.28
C ARG A 253 8.75 -8.11 3.89
N MET A 254 7.63 -7.79 3.25
CA MET A 254 6.72 -6.74 3.72
C MET A 254 6.16 -7.03 5.12
N ARG A 255 5.64 -8.24 5.38
CA ARG A 255 5.07 -8.58 6.69
C ARG A 255 6.10 -8.58 7.82
N ARG A 256 7.36 -8.97 7.51
CA ARG A 256 8.48 -8.91 8.47
C ARG A 256 8.91 -7.48 8.71
N ALA A 257 8.98 -6.65 7.67
CA ALA A 257 9.28 -5.23 7.81
C ALA A 257 8.27 -4.53 8.73
N TYR A 258 6.97 -4.70 8.49
CA TYR A 258 5.95 -4.17 9.39
C TYR A 258 6.08 -4.70 10.82
N ALA A 259 6.25 -6.01 11.00
CA ALA A 259 6.36 -6.58 12.34
C ALA A 259 7.60 -6.05 13.08
N ASN A 260 8.76 -5.90 12.41
CA ASN A 260 9.97 -5.38 13.03
C ASN A 260 9.90 -3.87 13.28
N ALA A 261 9.31 -3.10 12.37
CA ALA A 261 9.06 -1.68 12.59
C ALA A 261 8.17 -1.47 13.83
N ILE A 262 7.09 -2.24 13.99
CA ILE A 262 6.22 -2.19 15.16
C ILE A 262 6.96 -2.66 16.43
N ASN A 263 7.73 -3.74 16.35
CA ASN A 263 8.51 -4.24 17.49
C ASN A 263 9.62 -3.26 17.93
N SER A 264 10.12 -2.41 17.04
CA SER A 264 11.13 -1.40 17.40
C SER A 264 10.55 -0.23 18.19
N ALA A 265 9.24 0.00 18.16
CA ALA A 265 8.57 1.11 18.84
C ALA A 265 8.84 1.07 20.35
N LYS A 266 9.17 2.22 20.95
CA LYS A 266 9.42 2.40 22.40
C LYS A 266 8.38 3.28 23.07
N ASP A 267 7.94 4.33 22.40
CA ASP A 267 7.08 5.37 22.96
C ASP A 267 5.69 5.37 22.31
N SER A 268 5.62 5.39 20.98
CA SER A 268 4.37 5.54 20.26
C SER A 268 4.32 4.81 18.93
N LEU A 269 3.14 4.33 18.57
CA LEU A 269 2.81 3.75 17.28
C LEU A 269 1.48 4.34 16.80
N VAL A 270 1.49 5.00 15.65
CA VAL A 270 0.27 5.49 15.02
C VAL A 270 0.11 4.83 13.66
N LEU A 271 -1.09 4.35 13.34
CA LEU A 271 -1.32 3.56 12.14
C LEU A 271 -2.69 3.85 11.53
N ILE A 272 -2.71 4.06 10.21
CA ILE A 272 -3.93 4.10 9.38
C ILE A 272 -3.88 2.97 8.37
N ASN A 273 -4.95 2.20 8.27
CA ASN A 273 -5.10 1.17 7.25
C ASN A 273 -6.58 0.86 6.98
N PRO A 274 -7.03 0.83 5.70
CA PRO A 274 -8.45 0.72 5.34
C PRO A 274 -9.04 -0.66 5.65
N TYR A 275 -8.33 -1.69 5.26
CA TYR A 275 -8.74 -3.09 5.41
C TYR A 275 -7.95 -3.73 6.55
N PHE A 276 -8.12 -3.15 7.75
CA PHE A 276 -7.33 -3.50 8.92
C PHE A 276 -7.74 -4.86 9.49
N MET A 277 -7.23 -5.90 8.86
CA MET A 277 -7.39 -7.29 9.27
C MET A 277 -5.99 -7.93 9.42
N PRO A 278 -5.18 -7.45 10.40
CA PRO A 278 -3.77 -7.78 10.48
C PRO A 278 -3.56 -9.28 10.64
N MET A 279 -2.70 -9.82 9.79
CA MET A 279 -2.29 -11.21 9.90
C MET A 279 -1.55 -11.48 11.23
N PRO A 280 -1.47 -12.74 11.70
CA PRO A 280 -1.01 -13.06 13.05
C PRO A 280 0.33 -12.45 13.45
N VAL A 281 1.31 -12.37 12.56
CA VAL A 281 2.64 -11.83 12.87
C VAL A 281 2.60 -10.32 13.15
N VAL A 282 1.86 -9.57 12.36
CA VAL A 282 1.68 -8.12 12.55
C VAL A 282 0.79 -7.85 13.77
N ARG A 283 -0.28 -8.62 13.91
CA ARG A 283 -1.19 -8.50 15.05
C ARG A 283 -0.47 -8.73 16.38
N LYS A 284 0.32 -9.79 16.48
CA LYS A 284 1.14 -10.08 17.68
C LYS A 284 2.15 -8.96 17.97
N ALA A 285 2.75 -8.36 16.96
CA ALA A 285 3.65 -7.22 17.14
C ALA A 285 2.89 -6.00 17.74
N ILE A 286 1.69 -5.69 17.23
CA ILE A 286 0.83 -4.62 17.77
C ILE A 286 0.43 -4.94 19.22
N GLU A 287 -0.03 -6.16 19.48
CA GLU A 287 -0.45 -6.60 20.81
C GLU A 287 0.71 -6.53 21.82
N LYS A 288 1.91 -6.97 21.39
CA LYS A 288 3.13 -6.85 22.22
C LYS A 288 3.49 -5.39 22.47
N ALA A 289 3.38 -4.51 21.47
CA ALA A 289 3.62 -3.09 21.64
C ALA A 289 2.71 -2.50 22.74
N ILE A 290 1.43 -2.83 22.73
CA ILE A 290 0.47 -2.40 23.76
C ILE A 290 0.87 -2.94 25.14
N ASP A 291 1.17 -4.23 25.25
CA ASP A 291 1.54 -4.88 26.51
C ASP A 291 2.84 -4.31 27.11
N ASP A 292 3.77 -3.90 26.26
CA ASP A 292 5.04 -3.28 26.66
C ASP A 292 4.87 -1.77 26.98
N GLY A 293 3.66 -1.24 26.95
CA GLY A 293 3.37 0.15 27.33
C GLY A 293 3.55 1.18 26.21
N VAL A 294 3.78 0.77 24.97
CA VAL A 294 3.80 1.68 23.82
C VAL A 294 2.41 2.27 23.60
N LYS A 295 2.32 3.59 23.42
CA LYS A 295 1.07 4.27 23.11
C LYS A 295 0.64 3.99 21.68
N VAL A 296 -0.26 3.02 21.50
CA VAL A 296 -0.75 2.60 20.18
C VAL A 296 -2.04 3.33 19.82
N SER A 297 -2.04 4.05 18.70
CA SER A 297 -3.20 4.73 18.11
C SER A 297 -3.52 4.16 16.73
N LEU A 298 -4.77 3.75 16.51
CA LEU A 298 -5.26 3.22 15.24
C LEU A 298 -6.34 4.15 14.67
N VAL A 299 -6.21 4.59 13.44
CA VAL A 299 -7.29 5.28 12.72
C VAL A 299 -7.85 4.33 11.66
N LEU A 300 -9.09 3.92 11.84
CA LEU A 300 -9.76 2.91 11.04
C LEU A 300 -11.02 3.50 10.41
N SER A 301 -11.39 3.04 9.21
CA SER A 301 -12.61 3.54 8.57
C SER A 301 -13.87 2.93 9.19
N ALA A 302 -14.83 3.79 9.55
CA ALA A 302 -16.14 3.36 10.03
C ALA A 302 -17.01 2.73 8.95
N LYS A 303 -16.77 3.14 7.66
CA LYS A 303 -17.42 2.64 6.45
C LYS A 303 -16.37 2.00 5.53
N GLY A 304 -16.81 1.35 4.47
CA GLY A 304 -15.93 0.79 3.44
C GLY A 304 -16.71 0.42 2.19
N ASP A 305 -15.99 0.12 1.13
CA ASP A 305 -16.47 -0.21 -0.21
C ASP A 305 -16.82 -1.69 -0.39
N ILE A 306 -16.25 -2.56 0.46
CA ILE A 306 -16.50 -4.01 0.42
C ILE A 306 -17.53 -4.38 1.49
N PRO A 307 -18.68 -4.99 1.11
CA PRO A 307 -19.71 -5.41 2.06
C PRO A 307 -19.13 -6.29 3.20
N ALA A 308 -19.61 -6.07 4.41
CA ALA A 308 -19.19 -6.75 5.65
C ALA A 308 -17.72 -6.53 6.11
N MET A 309 -16.82 -6.05 5.26
CA MET A 309 -15.43 -5.74 5.65
C MET A 309 -15.37 -4.74 6.81
N PRO A 310 -16.15 -3.64 6.83
CA PRO A 310 -16.15 -2.73 7.97
C PRO A 310 -16.52 -3.43 9.27
N ASP A 311 -17.41 -4.43 9.28
CA ASP A 311 -17.79 -5.15 10.50
C ASP A 311 -16.61 -5.93 11.10
N GLY A 312 -15.74 -6.50 10.24
CA GLY A 312 -14.47 -7.11 10.64
C GLY A 312 -13.50 -6.08 11.23
N VAL A 313 -13.32 -4.94 10.57
CA VAL A 313 -12.45 -3.84 11.03
C VAL A 313 -12.91 -3.33 12.40
N TRP A 314 -14.20 -3.09 12.59
CA TRP A 314 -14.78 -2.71 13.89
C TRP A 314 -14.48 -3.75 14.98
N ARG A 315 -14.59 -5.03 14.66
CA ARG A 315 -14.31 -6.11 15.61
C ARG A 315 -12.84 -6.15 16.01
N VAL A 316 -11.94 -6.06 15.04
CA VAL A 316 -10.48 -6.05 15.31
C VAL A 316 -10.12 -4.81 16.12
N GLY A 317 -10.60 -3.63 15.73
CA GLY A 317 -10.41 -2.38 16.47
C GLY A 317 -10.89 -2.49 17.90
N TYR A 318 -12.10 -3.04 18.12
CA TYR A 318 -12.62 -3.28 19.47
C TYR A 318 -11.76 -4.23 20.29
N GLN A 319 -11.20 -5.28 19.68
CA GLN A 319 -10.32 -6.22 20.39
C GLN A 319 -9.02 -5.54 20.84
N LEU A 320 -8.40 -4.73 19.98
CA LEU A 320 -7.18 -3.99 20.33
C LEU A 320 -7.46 -2.85 21.32
N MET A 321 -8.60 -2.16 21.18
CA MET A 321 -9.05 -1.16 22.15
C MET A 321 -9.19 -1.77 23.57
N LYS A 322 -9.76 -2.97 23.70
CA LYS A 322 -9.83 -3.66 25.00
C LYS A 322 -8.47 -4.02 25.58
N ARG A 323 -7.43 -4.12 24.75
CA ARG A 323 -6.05 -4.41 25.18
C ARG A 323 -5.30 -3.13 25.57
N GLY A 324 -5.83 -1.95 25.23
CA GLY A 324 -5.24 -0.66 25.59
C GLY A 324 -4.92 0.27 24.42
N ALA A 325 -5.16 -0.13 23.16
CA ALA A 325 -5.00 0.77 22.05
C ALA A 325 -6.06 1.87 22.03
N GLU A 326 -5.67 3.06 21.61
CA GLU A 326 -6.61 4.12 21.22
C GLU A 326 -7.08 3.86 19.78
N VAL A 327 -8.39 3.69 19.59
CA VAL A 327 -8.95 3.42 18.27
C VAL A 327 -9.89 4.55 17.87
N TYR A 328 -9.61 5.15 16.75
CA TYR A 328 -10.37 6.23 16.12
C TYR A 328 -11.09 5.68 14.89
N MET A 329 -12.40 5.91 14.80
CA MET A 329 -13.22 5.47 13.68
C MET A 329 -13.51 6.66 12.76
N TYR A 330 -12.83 6.72 11.63
CA TYR A 330 -12.96 7.81 10.67
C TYR A 330 -14.36 7.85 10.05
N THR A 331 -14.96 9.03 10.01
CA THR A 331 -16.35 9.24 9.55
C THR A 331 -16.48 10.13 8.32
N GLY A 332 -15.42 10.81 7.89
CA GLY A 332 -15.43 11.69 6.72
C GLY A 332 -15.73 10.98 5.38
N GLY A 333 -15.69 9.65 5.40
CA GLY A 333 -15.90 8.79 4.24
C GLY A 333 -15.15 7.47 4.42
N PHE A 334 -14.33 7.11 3.44
CA PHE A 334 -13.45 5.95 3.49
C PHE A 334 -11.98 6.39 3.49
N ASN A 335 -11.29 6.20 4.62
CA ASN A 335 -9.86 6.47 4.68
C ASN A 335 -9.09 5.27 4.15
N HIS A 336 -8.60 5.39 2.93
CA HIS A 336 -7.88 4.34 2.22
C HIS A 336 -6.36 4.45 2.37
N SER A 337 -5.84 5.32 3.23
CA SER A 337 -4.40 5.50 3.48
C SER A 337 -3.75 4.27 4.12
N LYS A 338 -2.52 3.98 3.76
CA LYS A 338 -1.70 2.90 4.31
C LYS A 338 -0.41 3.51 4.83
N VAL A 339 -0.50 4.03 6.05
CA VAL A 339 0.58 4.78 6.68
C VAL A 339 0.77 4.36 8.13
N MET A 340 2.00 4.50 8.61
CA MET A 340 2.36 4.22 10.00
C MET A 340 3.50 5.14 10.42
N CYS A 341 3.44 5.67 11.64
CA CYS A 341 4.53 6.41 12.27
C CYS A 341 4.96 5.71 13.56
N VAL A 342 6.26 5.68 13.80
CA VAL A 342 6.88 5.03 14.97
C VAL A 342 7.74 6.05 15.70
N ASP A 343 7.40 6.32 16.96
CA ASP A 343 8.13 7.19 17.90
C ASP A 343 8.41 8.62 17.39
N GLY A 344 7.70 9.09 16.35
CA GLY A 344 8.03 10.34 15.68
C GLY A 344 9.42 10.36 15.02
N LYS A 345 10.01 9.20 14.74
CA LYS A 345 11.37 9.04 14.21
C LYS A 345 11.41 8.53 12.78
N PHE A 346 10.48 7.68 12.42
CA PHE A 346 10.32 7.20 11.06
C PHE A 346 8.85 6.88 10.75
N CYS A 347 8.54 6.89 9.49
CA CYS A 347 7.19 6.58 9.00
C CYS A 347 7.23 5.68 7.76
N THR A 348 6.08 5.15 7.35
CA THR A 348 5.93 4.43 6.08
C THR A 348 4.68 4.87 5.34
N ILE A 349 4.82 4.97 4.03
CA ILE A 349 3.74 5.21 3.06
C ILE A 349 3.90 4.19 1.92
N GLY A 350 2.78 3.63 1.44
CA GLY A 350 2.84 2.71 0.31
C GLY A 350 1.51 2.12 -0.08
N SER A 351 1.56 0.97 -0.74
CA SER A 351 0.38 0.29 -1.26
C SER A 351 -0.17 -0.79 -0.33
N ALA A 352 0.62 -1.28 0.63
CA ALA A 352 0.33 -2.49 1.38
C ALA A 352 -0.76 -2.32 2.45
N ASN A 353 -1.85 -3.06 2.30
CA ASN A 353 -2.82 -3.24 3.36
C ASN A 353 -2.31 -4.24 4.41
N LEU A 354 -2.72 -4.05 5.67
CA LEU A 354 -2.37 -4.97 6.76
C LEU A 354 -3.36 -6.14 6.83
N ASN A 355 -3.52 -6.84 5.70
CA ASN A 355 -4.32 -8.04 5.61
C ASN A 355 -3.53 -9.17 4.92
N SER A 356 -4.10 -10.38 4.90
CA SER A 356 -3.42 -11.53 4.32
C SER A 356 -3.24 -11.40 2.81
N ARG A 357 -4.18 -10.75 2.11
CA ARG A 357 -4.07 -10.56 0.67
C ARG A 357 -2.81 -9.80 0.30
N SER A 358 -2.63 -8.59 0.83
CA SER A 358 -1.44 -7.77 0.58
C SER A 358 -0.15 -8.41 1.09
N LEU A 359 -0.19 -9.03 2.27
CA LEU A 359 1.04 -9.52 2.92
C LEU A 359 1.45 -10.95 2.55
N ILE A 360 0.59 -11.71 1.82
CA ILE A 360 0.88 -13.09 1.40
C ILE A 360 0.82 -13.26 -0.12
N TYR A 361 -0.09 -12.58 -0.81
CA TYR A 361 -0.39 -12.88 -2.20
C TYR A 361 0.03 -11.78 -3.17
N ASP A 362 -0.35 -10.51 -2.93
CA ASP A 362 -0.17 -9.44 -3.90
C ASP A 362 1.28 -8.92 -3.98
N TYR A 363 1.62 -8.29 -5.10
CA TYR A 363 2.81 -7.45 -5.22
C TYR A 363 2.52 -6.11 -4.54
N GLU A 364 3.39 -5.68 -3.66
CA GLU A 364 3.25 -4.47 -2.87
C GLU A 364 4.57 -3.72 -2.78
N ALA A 365 4.50 -2.42 -2.57
CA ALA A 365 5.68 -1.62 -2.29
C ALA A 365 5.37 -0.50 -1.30
N ASN A 366 6.27 -0.32 -0.35
CA ASN A 366 6.25 0.78 0.61
C ASN A 366 7.63 1.42 0.69
N ILE A 367 7.66 2.71 0.98
CA ILE A 367 8.85 3.36 1.50
C ILE A 367 8.75 3.48 3.02
N PHE A 368 9.88 3.31 3.69
CA PHE A 368 10.08 3.69 5.09
C PHE A 368 11.04 4.87 5.09
N VAL A 369 10.57 5.99 5.60
CA VAL A 369 11.28 7.28 5.61
C VAL A 369 11.79 7.53 7.03
N PHE A 370 13.10 7.72 7.15
CA PHE A 370 13.80 8.01 8.41
C PHE A 370 14.18 9.49 8.40
N GLY A 371 13.25 10.32 8.83
CA GLY A 371 13.38 11.77 8.92
C GLY A 371 12.34 12.30 9.88
N LYS A 372 12.79 13.15 10.81
CA LYS A 372 11.86 13.72 11.80
C LYS A 372 10.86 14.66 11.14
N GLU A 373 11.29 15.47 10.19
CA GLU A 373 10.44 16.44 9.49
C GLU A 373 9.32 15.73 8.72
N ASP A 374 9.66 14.73 7.92
CA ASP A 374 8.69 13.94 7.15
C ASP A 374 7.71 13.19 8.07
N THR A 375 8.23 12.66 9.20
CA THR A 375 7.40 11.94 10.17
C THR A 375 6.46 12.90 10.91
N ASP A 376 6.91 14.10 11.26
CA ASP A 376 6.08 15.13 11.90
C ASP A 376 5.00 15.65 10.92
N GLU A 377 5.33 15.83 9.64
CA GLU A 377 4.37 16.22 8.61
C GLU A 377 3.27 15.15 8.47
N LEU A 378 3.66 13.86 8.33
CA LEU A 378 2.69 12.77 8.25
C LEU A 378 1.82 12.68 9.51
N ASN A 379 2.40 12.82 10.69
CA ASN A 379 1.65 12.86 11.95
C ASN A 379 0.65 14.01 11.97
N GLY A 380 1.00 15.17 11.44
CA GLY A 380 0.08 16.31 11.30
C GLY A 380 -1.18 15.93 10.49
N TYR A 381 -1.00 15.24 9.37
CA TYR A 381 -2.15 14.75 8.57
C TYR A 381 -2.95 13.65 9.28
N ILE A 382 -2.29 12.79 10.04
CA ILE A 382 -2.98 11.76 10.84
C ILE A 382 -3.82 12.40 11.96
N GLU A 383 -3.33 13.45 12.60
CA GLU A 383 -4.09 14.17 13.62
C GLU A 383 -5.35 14.85 13.03
N LEU A 384 -5.29 15.38 11.79
CA LEU A 384 -6.49 15.85 11.09
C LEU A 384 -7.50 14.71 10.84
N ASP A 385 -7.03 13.52 10.48
CA ASP A 385 -7.89 12.36 10.30
C ASP A 385 -8.51 11.92 11.64
N LYS A 386 -7.79 12.02 12.77
CA LYS A 386 -8.35 11.77 14.12
C LYS A 386 -9.44 12.78 14.49
N GLN A 387 -9.28 14.05 14.12
CA GLN A 387 -10.31 15.09 14.35
C GLN A 387 -11.61 14.78 13.60
N ASN A 388 -11.51 14.12 12.43
CA ASN A 388 -12.64 13.64 11.64
C ASN A 388 -13.11 12.22 12.04
N SER A 389 -12.77 11.79 13.25
CA SER A 389 -13.06 10.46 13.77
C SER A 389 -13.72 10.55 15.16
N PHE A 390 -14.45 9.54 15.55
CA PHE A 390 -14.83 9.37 16.96
C PHE A 390 -13.95 8.28 17.60
N ARG A 391 -13.69 8.41 18.89
CA ARG A 391 -12.96 7.40 19.65
C ARG A 391 -13.86 6.20 19.92
N LEU A 392 -13.41 5.02 19.53
CA LEU A 392 -14.15 3.77 19.80
C LEU A 392 -14.12 3.45 21.29
N THR A 393 -15.30 3.21 21.86
CA THR A 393 -15.47 2.74 23.23
C THR A 393 -16.23 1.42 23.28
N LYS A 394 -16.28 0.81 24.47
CA LYS A 394 -17.06 -0.42 24.68
C LYS A 394 -18.56 -0.18 24.47
N GLU A 395 -19.05 0.98 24.86
CA GLU A 395 -20.46 1.40 24.74
C GLU A 395 -20.83 1.52 23.27
N ILE A 396 -20.07 2.33 22.49
CA ILE A 396 -20.26 2.52 21.06
C ILE A 396 -20.23 1.18 20.31
N TYR A 397 -19.29 0.29 20.64
CA TYR A 397 -19.25 -1.03 20.00
C TYR A 397 -20.50 -1.88 20.34
N LYS A 398 -21.02 -1.79 21.56
CA LYS A 398 -22.21 -2.52 21.98
C LYS A 398 -23.50 -2.02 21.36
N GLU A 399 -23.58 -0.74 20.97
CA GLU A 399 -24.72 -0.15 20.23
C GLU A 399 -24.88 -0.76 18.84
N ARG A 400 -23.83 -1.35 18.27
CA ARG A 400 -23.94 -2.07 17.01
C ARG A 400 -24.85 -3.29 17.16
N SER A 401 -25.76 -3.49 16.18
CA SER A 401 -26.70 -4.62 16.22
C SER A 401 -25.96 -5.97 16.37
N CYS A 402 -26.63 -6.94 16.99
CA CYS A 402 -26.11 -8.30 17.15
C CYS A 402 -25.71 -8.90 15.80
N TRP A 403 -26.47 -8.61 14.73
CA TRP A 403 -26.17 -9.04 13.38
C TRP A 403 -24.83 -8.49 12.87
N ARG A 404 -24.59 -7.18 12.98
CA ARG A 404 -23.32 -6.56 12.58
C ARG A 404 -22.12 -7.14 13.35
N ARG A 405 -22.28 -7.38 14.64
CA ARG A 405 -21.25 -8.00 15.48
C ARG A 405 -20.98 -9.45 15.07
N PHE A 406 -22.01 -10.18 14.70
CA PHE A 406 -21.90 -11.55 14.16
C PHE A 406 -21.21 -11.55 12.78
N CYS A 407 -21.60 -10.65 11.88
CA CYS A 407 -20.89 -10.47 10.59
C CYS A 407 -19.39 -10.19 10.82
N GLY A 408 -19.05 -9.30 11.76
CA GLY A 408 -17.65 -9.03 12.10
C GLY A 408 -16.90 -10.26 12.63
N TRP A 409 -17.57 -11.15 13.34
CA TRP A 409 -17.00 -12.43 13.77
C TRP A 409 -16.76 -13.36 12.59
N LEU A 410 -17.72 -13.49 11.66
CA LEU A 410 -17.57 -14.30 10.44
C LEU A 410 -16.43 -13.79 9.56
N VAL A 411 -16.35 -12.46 9.35
CA VAL A 411 -15.27 -11.85 8.55
C VAL A 411 -13.91 -12.18 9.16
N CYS A 412 -13.77 -12.15 10.50
CA CYS A 412 -12.52 -12.51 11.16
C CYS A 412 -12.12 -13.98 10.96
N LEU A 413 -13.06 -14.90 10.71
CA LEU A 413 -12.73 -16.31 10.44
C LEU A 413 -12.11 -16.51 9.04
N ILE A 414 -12.47 -15.66 8.09
CA ILE A 414 -11.95 -15.75 6.71
C ILE A 414 -10.75 -14.84 6.46
N THR A 415 -10.26 -14.13 7.49
CA THR A 415 -9.07 -13.27 7.42
C THR A 415 -7.85 -13.91 6.73
N PRO A 416 -7.55 -15.22 6.89
CA PRO A 416 -6.42 -15.83 6.19
C PRO A 416 -6.55 -15.84 4.67
N LEU A 417 -7.76 -15.63 4.14
CA LEU A 417 -8.06 -15.63 2.70
C LEU A 417 -8.25 -14.20 2.13
N MET A 418 -8.23 -13.20 3.01
CA MET A 418 -8.56 -11.80 2.68
C MET A 418 -7.33 -10.94 2.56
#